data_f47426257bea10786652bd3b6cfa3891
#
_entry.id   f47426257bea10786652bd3b6cfa3891
#
_cell.length_a   1.000
_cell.length_b   1.000
_cell.length_c   1.000
_cell.angle_alpha   90.00
_cell.angle_beta   90.00
_cell.angle_gamma   90.00
#
_symmetry.space_group_name_H-M   'P 1'
#
loop_
_entity.id
_entity.type
_entity.pdbx_description
1 polymer ?
#
loop_
_entity_poly.entity_id
_entity_poly.type
_entity_poly.pdbx_seq_one_letter_code
_entity_poly.pdbx_strand_id
1 'polypeptide(L)'
;MSDKQSFTREEYLADVRGANGTRAQWFALMLEEAEKAGIDLDKFCEDTIYEFGLGRCKKYGVCEGNPGKMAEMLYGSNGQDVFEMELAEKTDERGVLKFHFCPLAHTWKAMGLPAERVAELCRLACYSDFARADCAGVNLHFENQIGRGDEICELVFTPRKDGDPSGAEACRVDCAQKDGE
;
A
#
# COMPACT_ATOMS: atom_id res chain seq x y z
N MET A 1 6.43 -36.43 21.13
CA MET A 1 6.75 -34.98 21.24
C MET A 1 7.11 -34.55 19.82
N SER A 2 6.28 -33.74 19.17
CA SER A 2 6.55 -33.27 17.80
C SER A 2 7.73 -32.32 17.87
N ASP A 3 8.82 -32.62 17.19
CA ASP A 3 9.91 -31.68 16.93
C ASP A 3 9.30 -30.45 16.24
N LYS A 4 9.15 -29.34 16.96
CA LYS A 4 8.81 -28.08 16.36
C LYS A 4 9.99 -27.65 15.49
N GLN A 5 9.84 -27.78 14.17
CA GLN A 5 10.80 -27.28 13.22
C GLN A 5 10.99 -25.77 13.50
N SER A 6 12.19 -25.40 13.89
CA SER A 6 12.54 -23.98 14.08
C SER A 6 12.92 -23.40 12.71
N PHE A 7 12.19 -22.36 12.26
CA PHE A 7 12.55 -21.61 11.07
C PHE A 7 13.58 -20.55 11.40
N THR A 8 14.53 -20.34 10.51
CA THR A 8 15.40 -19.16 10.56
C THR A 8 14.57 -17.90 10.24
N ARG A 9 15.10 -16.73 10.62
CA ARG A 9 14.47 -15.45 10.24
C ARG A 9 14.33 -15.30 8.72
N GLU A 10 15.33 -15.75 7.97
CA GLU A 10 15.34 -15.69 6.50
C GLU A 10 14.25 -16.58 5.89
N GLU A 11 14.12 -17.82 6.35
CA GLU A 11 13.06 -18.74 5.89
C GLU A 11 11.67 -18.18 6.20
N TYR A 12 11.46 -17.67 7.42
CA TYR A 12 10.20 -17.03 7.80
C TYR A 12 9.89 -15.82 6.91
N LEU A 13 10.89 -14.97 6.64
CA LEU A 13 10.72 -13.79 5.79
C LEU A 13 10.38 -14.19 4.34
N ALA A 14 11.06 -15.21 3.80
CA ALA A 14 10.78 -15.74 2.48
C ALA A 14 9.34 -16.28 2.38
N ASP A 15 8.88 -17.02 3.37
CA ASP A 15 7.51 -17.56 3.42
C ASP A 15 6.46 -16.43 3.48
N VAL A 16 6.69 -15.41 4.31
CA VAL A 16 5.76 -14.25 4.39
C VAL A 16 5.75 -13.45 3.10
N ARG A 17 6.90 -13.24 2.46
CA ARG A 17 6.99 -12.61 1.13
C ARG A 17 6.29 -13.46 0.07
N GLY A 18 6.46 -14.78 0.11
CA GLY A 18 5.78 -15.74 -0.77
C GLY A 18 4.25 -15.69 -0.61
N ALA A 19 3.75 -15.64 0.62
CA ALA A 19 2.32 -15.48 0.88
C ALA A 19 1.77 -14.15 0.35
N ASN A 20 2.52 -13.05 0.48
CA ASN A 20 2.16 -11.77 -0.15
C ASN A 20 2.21 -11.86 -1.68
N GLY A 21 3.15 -12.61 -2.25
CA GLY A 21 3.22 -12.88 -3.69
C GLY A 21 2.00 -13.63 -4.19
N THR A 22 1.56 -14.67 -3.48
CA THR A 22 0.31 -15.39 -3.81
C THR A 22 -0.90 -14.45 -3.82
N ARG A 23 -1.01 -13.57 -2.82
CA ARG A 23 -2.05 -12.55 -2.79
C ARG A 23 -1.97 -11.60 -3.99
N ALA A 24 -0.76 -11.20 -4.40
CA ALA A 24 -0.55 -10.36 -5.56
C ALA A 24 -0.97 -11.04 -6.86
N GLN A 25 -0.67 -12.35 -7.03
CA GLN A 25 -1.10 -13.13 -8.19
C GLN A 25 -2.63 -13.20 -8.28
N TRP A 26 -3.31 -13.54 -7.18
CA TRP A 26 -4.78 -13.56 -7.15
C TRP A 26 -5.38 -12.20 -7.49
N PHE A 27 -4.82 -11.13 -6.91
CA PHE A 27 -5.29 -9.78 -7.18
C PHE A 27 -5.21 -9.44 -8.68
N ALA A 28 -4.06 -9.70 -9.31
CA ALA A 28 -3.87 -9.44 -10.74
C ALA A 28 -4.86 -10.24 -11.62
N LEU A 29 -5.02 -11.54 -11.35
CA LEU A 29 -5.93 -12.40 -12.11
C LEU A 29 -7.40 -12.01 -11.92
N MET A 30 -7.80 -11.67 -10.69
CA MET A 30 -9.18 -11.24 -10.41
C MET A 30 -9.50 -9.92 -11.12
N LEU A 31 -8.56 -8.96 -11.14
CA LEU A 31 -8.75 -7.69 -11.85
C LEU A 31 -8.74 -7.88 -13.37
N GLU A 32 -7.94 -8.78 -13.90
CA GLU A 32 -7.96 -9.12 -15.33
C GLU A 32 -9.33 -9.65 -15.77
N GLU A 33 -9.93 -10.54 -14.99
CA GLU A 33 -11.28 -11.07 -15.29
C GLU A 33 -12.38 -10.02 -15.08
N ALA A 34 -12.25 -9.15 -14.07
CA ALA A 34 -13.17 -8.04 -13.88
C ALA A 34 -13.14 -7.06 -15.07
N GLU A 35 -11.95 -6.73 -15.55
CA GLU A 35 -11.75 -5.89 -16.73
C GLU A 35 -12.36 -6.51 -18.01
N LYS A 36 -12.12 -7.81 -18.26
CA LYS A 36 -12.75 -8.57 -19.36
C LYS A 36 -14.27 -8.58 -19.28
N ALA A 37 -14.82 -8.52 -18.08
CA ALA A 37 -16.26 -8.42 -17.83
C ALA A 37 -16.79 -6.97 -17.95
N GLY A 38 -15.94 -5.98 -18.29
CA GLY A 38 -16.33 -4.58 -18.47
C GLY A 38 -16.57 -3.85 -17.13
N ILE A 39 -16.01 -4.35 -16.03
CA ILE A 39 -16.12 -3.71 -14.72
C ILE A 39 -15.10 -2.57 -14.63
N ASP A 40 -15.54 -1.41 -14.15
CA ASP A 40 -14.66 -0.29 -13.78
C ASP A 40 -13.78 -0.70 -12.60
N LEU A 41 -12.47 -0.82 -12.84
CA LEU A 41 -11.52 -1.29 -11.84
C LEU A 41 -11.34 -0.31 -10.67
N ASP A 42 -11.45 1.00 -10.92
CA ASP A 42 -11.38 2.00 -9.85
C ASP A 42 -12.57 1.87 -8.91
N LYS A 43 -13.78 1.80 -9.47
CA LYS A 43 -14.98 1.60 -8.66
C LYS A 43 -14.95 0.26 -7.91
N PHE A 44 -14.48 -0.80 -8.57
CA PHE A 44 -14.36 -2.12 -7.97
C PHE A 44 -13.37 -2.11 -6.79
N CYS A 45 -12.20 -1.48 -6.94
CA CYS A 45 -11.21 -1.41 -5.87
C CYS A 45 -11.60 -0.45 -4.75
N GLU A 46 -12.35 0.62 -5.06
CA GLU A 46 -12.97 1.44 -4.03
C GLU A 46 -13.96 0.62 -3.19
N ASP A 47 -14.85 -0.12 -3.83
CA ASP A 47 -15.85 -0.94 -3.13
C ASP A 47 -15.26 -2.17 -2.39
N THR A 48 -14.03 -2.58 -2.70
CA THR A 48 -13.41 -3.78 -2.12
C THR A 48 -12.14 -3.47 -1.33
N ILE A 49 -11.14 -2.90 -1.96
CA ILE A 49 -9.80 -2.69 -1.35
C ILE A 49 -9.81 -1.50 -0.39
N TYR A 50 -10.52 -0.43 -0.74
CA TYR A 50 -10.69 0.71 0.16
C TYR A 50 -11.55 0.32 1.37
N GLU A 51 -12.68 -0.37 1.17
CA GLU A 51 -13.52 -0.90 2.24
C GLU A 51 -12.74 -1.86 3.17
N PHE A 52 -11.89 -2.73 2.60
CA PHE A 52 -10.97 -3.55 3.39
C PHE A 52 -10.03 -2.69 4.26
N GLY A 53 -9.55 -1.57 3.74
CA GLY A 53 -8.74 -0.60 4.48
C GLY A 53 -9.53 0.05 5.63
N LEU A 54 -10.76 0.50 5.37
CA LEU A 54 -11.66 1.08 6.36
C LEU A 54 -11.97 0.11 7.51
N GLY A 55 -12.04 -1.18 7.27
CA GLY A 55 -12.16 -2.20 8.31
C GLY A 55 -11.05 -2.14 9.39
N ARG A 56 -10.02 -1.35 9.17
CA ARG A 56 -8.89 -1.12 10.09
C ARG A 56 -8.99 0.19 10.88
N CYS A 57 -10.04 0.98 10.72
CA CYS A 57 -10.20 2.29 11.38
C CYS A 57 -10.06 2.22 12.90
N LYS A 58 -10.55 1.15 13.55
CA LYS A 58 -10.36 0.97 14.99
C LYS A 58 -8.87 0.97 15.39
N LYS A 59 -7.99 0.46 14.52
CA LYS A 59 -6.54 0.45 14.76
C LYS A 59 -5.92 1.82 14.50
N TYR A 60 -6.24 2.46 13.36
CA TYR A 60 -5.56 3.68 12.92
C TYR A 60 -6.17 4.97 13.46
N GLY A 61 -7.43 4.96 13.90
CA GLY A 61 -8.11 6.13 14.47
C GLY A 61 -7.42 6.70 15.73
N VAL A 62 -6.57 5.92 16.41
CA VAL A 62 -5.78 6.39 17.55
C VAL A 62 -4.68 7.40 17.15
N CYS A 63 -4.44 7.61 15.85
CA CYS A 63 -3.50 8.61 15.35
C CYS A 63 -4.03 10.04 15.53
N GLU A 64 -5.37 10.21 15.56
CA GLU A 64 -6.04 11.48 15.86
C GLU A 64 -5.54 12.63 14.96
N GLY A 65 -5.39 12.39 13.66
CA GLY A 65 -4.92 13.38 12.70
C GLY A 65 -3.41 13.67 12.72
N ASN A 66 -2.62 12.90 13.46
CA ASN A 66 -1.18 13.12 13.57
C ASN A 66 -0.41 12.29 12.52
N PRO A 67 0.25 12.93 11.53
CA PRO A 67 0.99 12.24 10.47
C PRO A 67 2.15 11.39 10.96
N GLY A 68 2.91 11.89 11.92
CA GLY A 68 4.05 11.15 12.49
C GLY A 68 3.61 9.90 13.24
N LYS A 69 2.50 9.95 13.98
CA LYS A 69 1.90 8.77 14.62
C LYS A 69 1.43 7.76 13.59
N MET A 70 0.85 8.21 12.47
CA MET A 70 0.42 7.32 11.39
C MET A 70 1.61 6.58 10.77
N ALA A 71 2.68 7.30 10.43
CA ALA A 71 3.89 6.72 9.88
C ALA A 71 4.52 5.69 10.86
N GLU A 72 4.64 6.06 12.15
CA GLU A 72 5.16 5.16 13.19
C GLU A 72 4.29 3.91 13.37
N MET A 73 2.97 4.06 13.38
CA MET A 73 2.06 2.92 13.55
C MET A 73 2.16 1.95 12.38
N LEU A 74 2.34 2.46 11.17
CA LEU A 74 2.51 1.64 9.98
C LEU A 74 3.89 0.94 10.01
N TYR A 75 4.96 1.66 10.38
CA TYR A 75 6.30 1.14 10.57
C TYR A 75 6.34 0.04 11.64
N GLY A 76 5.70 0.23 12.79
CA GLY A 76 5.62 -0.76 13.88
C GLY A 76 4.76 -1.99 13.58
N SER A 77 4.26 -2.11 12.35
CA SER A 77 3.51 -3.29 11.92
C SER A 77 4.42 -4.48 11.64
N ASN A 78 3.82 -5.69 11.54
CA ASN A 78 4.55 -6.91 11.17
C ASN A 78 5.09 -6.89 9.71
N GLY A 79 4.88 -5.79 8.98
CA GLY A 79 5.36 -5.61 7.61
C GLY A 79 6.76 -5.01 7.51
N GLN A 80 7.36 -4.55 8.62
CA GLN A 80 8.63 -3.82 8.62
C GLN A 80 9.72 -4.54 7.82
N ASP A 81 10.02 -5.78 8.15
CA ASP A 81 11.04 -6.58 7.45
C ASP A 81 10.56 -7.04 6.06
N VAL A 82 9.25 -7.28 5.90
CA VAL A 82 8.65 -7.77 4.65
C VAL A 82 8.80 -6.75 3.51
N PHE A 83 8.58 -5.48 3.84
CA PHE A 83 8.66 -4.36 2.90
C PHE A 83 9.98 -3.58 2.99
N GLU A 84 10.90 -3.99 3.88
CA GLU A 84 12.16 -3.27 4.16
C GLU A 84 11.88 -1.80 4.46
N MET A 85 11.05 -1.59 5.49
CA MET A 85 10.55 -0.26 5.83
C MET A 85 11.61 0.58 6.55
N GLU A 86 11.60 1.89 6.27
CA GLU A 86 12.35 2.93 6.97
C GLU A 86 11.39 4.03 7.42
N LEU A 87 11.40 4.38 8.70
CA LEU A 87 10.71 5.55 9.22
C LEU A 87 11.63 6.77 9.05
N ALA A 88 11.45 7.50 7.93
CA ALA A 88 12.34 8.59 7.55
C ALA A 88 12.02 9.91 8.25
N GLU A 89 10.75 10.17 8.56
CA GLU A 89 10.32 11.36 9.29
C GLU A 89 9.12 11.06 10.19
N LYS A 90 9.12 11.67 11.38
CA LYS A 90 8.05 11.54 12.37
C LYS A 90 7.89 12.86 13.12
N THR A 91 7.05 13.74 12.59
CA THR A 91 6.67 15.01 13.22
C THR A 91 5.15 15.15 13.29
N ASP A 92 4.65 16.15 13.99
CA ASP A 92 3.20 16.41 14.04
C ASP A 92 2.67 16.97 12.70
N GLU A 93 3.57 17.52 11.86
CA GLU A 93 3.22 18.12 10.57
C GLU A 93 3.49 17.20 9.38
N ARG A 94 4.40 16.23 9.53
CA ARG A 94 4.78 15.33 8.46
C ARG A 94 5.24 13.98 8.99
N GLY A 95 4.71 12.90 8.41
CA GLY A 95 5.21 11.54 8.60
C GLY A 95 5.69 10.98 7.27
N VAL A 96 6.90 10.38 7.23
CA VAL A 96 7.43 9.77 6.00
C VAL A 96 7.85 8.35 6.28
N LEU A 97 7.31 7.43 5.49
CA LEU A 97 7.64 6.02 5.53
C LEU A 97 8.13 5.56 4.15
N LYS A 98 9.31 4.95 4.10
CA LYS A 98 9.87 4.40 2.86
C LYS A 98 9.78 2.88 2.87
N PHE A 99 9.46 2.31 1.72
CA PHE A 99 9.54 0.88 1.45
C PHE A 99 10.63 0.64 0.42
N HIS A 100 11.70 -0.04 0.80
CA HIS A 100 12.80 -0.40 -0.11
C HIS A 100 12.50 -1.67 -0.90
N PHE A 101 11.48 -2.42 -0.50
CA PHE A 101 10.98 -3.60 -1.19
C PHE A 101 9.45 -3.67 -1.12
N CYS A 102 8.82 -4.10 -2.21
CA CYS A 102 7.39 -4.41 -2.24
C CYS A 102 7.17 -5.81 -2.82
N PRO A 103 6.72 -6.80 -2.01
CA PRO A 103 6.51 -8.16 -2.49
C PRO A 103 5.42 -8.25 -3.56
N LEU A 104 4.46 -7.32 -3.59
CA LEU A 104 3.41 -7.28 -4.60
C LEU A 104 4.00 -6.87 -5.95
N ALA A 105 4.64 -5.69 -6.01
CA ALA A 105 5.26 -5.18 -7.23
C ALA A 105 6.33 -6.15 -7.75
N HIS A 106 7.14 -6.73 -6.85
CA HIS A 106 8.13 -7.76 -7.19
C HIS A 106 7.46 -8.96 -7.89
N THR A 107 6.35 -9.45 -7.34
CA THR A 107 5.62 -10.60 -7.91
C THR A 107 5.03 -10.26 -9.27
N TRP A 108 4.40 -9.10 -9.46
CA TRP A 108 3.84 -8.70 -10.75
C TRP A 108 4.92 -8.53 -11.83
N LYS A 109 6.08 -7.97 -11.47
CA LYS A 109 7.25 -7.92 -12.35
C LYS A 109 7.75 -9.33 -12.70
N ALA A 110 7.81 -10.23 -11.72
CA ALA A 110 8.21 -11.63 -11.93
C ALA A 110 7.21 -12.45 -12.78
N MET A 111 5.93 -12.07 -12.79
CA MET A 111 4.91 -12.62 -13.71
C MET A 111 5.12 -12.17 -15.16
N GLY A 112 6.03 -11.23 -15.43
CA GLY A 112 6.29 -10.68 -16.77
C GLY A 112 5.22 -9.69 -17.21
N LEU A 113 4.47 -9.09 -16.30
CA LEU A 113 3.46 -8.09 -16.66
C LEU A 113 4.15 -6.81 -17.17
N PRO A 114 3.53 -6.11 -18.17
CA PRO A 114 4.03 -4.83 -18.66
C PRO A 114 4.13 -3.79 -17.54
N ALA A 115 5.06 -2.84 -17.67
CA ALA A 115 5.31 -1.83 -16.64
C ALA A 115 4.06 -1.02 -16.29
N GLU A 116 3.26 -0.65 -17.29
CA GLU A 116 2.00 0.09 -17.14
C GLU A 116 0.99 -0.72 -16.32
N ARG A 117 0.93 -2.05 -16.54
CA ARG A 117 0.03 -2.93 -15.77
C ARG A 117 0.50 -3.07 -14.32
N VAL A 118 1.82 -3.15 -14.10
CA VAL A 118 2.38 -3.16 -12.72
C VAL A 118 2.05 -1.86 -11.99
N ALA A 119 2.20 -0.71 -12.65
CA ALA A 119 1.86 0.60 -12.08
C ALA A 119 0.38 0.68 -11.72
N GLU A 120 -0.50 0.25 -12.61
CA GLU A 120 -1.95 0.22 -12.37
C GLU A 120 -2.32 -0.70 -11.19
N LEU A 121 -1.79 -1.93 -11.14
CA LEU A 121 -2.03 -2.86 -10.03
C LEU A 121 -1.53 -2.30 -8.70
N CYS A 122 -0.36 -1.62 -8.70
CA CYS A 122 0.14 -0.93 -7.51
C CYS A 122 -0.83 0.15 -7.05
N ARG A 123 -1.30 1.00 -7.96
CA ARG A 123 -2.28 2.06 -7.67
C ARG A 123 -3.56 1.47 -7.06
N LEU A 124 -4.15 0.48 -7.72
CA LEU A 124 -5.39 -0.16 -7.26
C LEU A 124 -5.23 -0.85 -5.89
N ALA A 125 -4.07 -1.45 -5.61
CA ALA A 125 -3.79 -2.03 -4.30
C ALA A 125 -3.63 -0.98 -3.20
N CYS A 126 -3.17 0.24 -3.53
CA CYS A 126 -2.96 1.33 -2.58
C CYS A 126 -4.26 1.94 -2.05
N TYR A 127 -5.43 1.67 -2.63
CA TYR A 127 -6.72 2.07 -2.04
C TYR A 127 -6.81 1.73 -0.55
N SER A 128 -6.24 0.59 -0.12
CA SER A 128 -6.22 0.22 1.29
C SER A 128 -5.35 1.13 2.17
N ASP A 129 -4.31 1.74 1.60
CA ASP A 129 -3.40 2.64 2.34
C ASP A 129 -4.03 4.02 2.48
N PHE A 130 -4.70 4.51 1.44
CA PHE A 130 -5.50 5.73 1.51
C PHE A 130 -6.67 5.60 2.50
N ALA A 131 -7.35 4.46 2.52
CA ALA A 131 -8.40 4.20 3.51
C ALA A 131 -7.86 4.21 4.96
N ARG A 132 -6.67 3.68 5.19
CA ARG A 132 -6.02 3.73 6.52
C ARG A 132 -5.63 5.15 6.89
N ALA A 133 -5.18 5.97 5.93
CA ALA A 133 -4.90 7.38 6.15
C ALA A 133 -6.18 8.14 6.54
N ASP A 134 -7.31 7.87 5.87
CA ASP A 134 -8.61 8.41 6.25
C ASP A 134 -9.02 8.02 7.68
N CYS A 135 -8.84 6.74 8.05
CA CYS A 135 -9.07 6.29 9.41
C CYS A 135 -8.21 7.02 10.45
N ALA A 136 -7.00 7.40 10.08
CA ALA A 136 -6.07 8.14 10.93
C ALA A 136 -6.36 9.64 10.97
N GLY A 137 -7.20 10.16 10.07
CA GLY A 137 -7.50 11.59 9.92
C GLY A 137 -6.37 12.39 9.27
N VAL A 138 -5.58 11.76 8.40
CA VAL A 138 -4.46 12.39 7.68
C VAL A 138 -4.61 12.24 6.19
N ASN A 139 -3.91 13.06 5.42
CA ASN A 139 -3.73 12.86 3.98
C ASN A 139 -2.56 11.93 3.73
N LEU A 140 -2.63 11.15 2.64
CA LEU A 140 -1.54 10.35 2.10
C LEU A 140 -1.26 10.77 0.66
N HIS A 141 0.03 10.83 0.33
CA HIS A 141 0.45 10.87 -1.06
C HIS A 141 1.75 10.08 -1.27
N PHE A 142 2.01 9.61 -2.48
CA PHE A 142 3.24 8.89 -2.83
C PHE A 142 4.18 9.79 -3.62
N GLU A 143 5.30 10.22 -3.03
CA GLU A 143 6.35 10.93 -3.76
C GLU A 143 7.04 10.01 -4.78
N ASN A 144 7.33 8.77 -4.38
CA ASN A 144 7.90 7.72 -5.21
C ASN A 144 7.10 6.42 -5.06
N GLN A 145 7.05 5.60 -6.13
CA GLN A 145 6.36 4.32 -6.10
C GLN A 145 7.05 3.26 -6.97
N ILE A 146 7.46 2.14 -6.36
CA ILE A 146 8.12 1.00 -7.03
C ILE A 146 7.32 0.50 -8.25
N GLY A 147 5.99 0.58 -8.19
CA GLY A 147 5.11 0.22 -9.28
C GLY A 147 5.26 1.10 -10.51
N ARG A 148 5.60 2.38 -10.32
CA ARG A 148 5.85 3.35 -11.39
C ARG A 148 7.29 3.33 -11.92
N GLY A 149 8.14 2.43 -11.39
CA GLY A 149 9.54 2.30 -11.79
C GLY A 149 10.53 3.00 -10.87
N ASP A 150 10.08 3.67 -9.81
CA ASP A 150 10.96 4.25 -8.81
C ASP A 150 11.68 3.14 -8.00
N GLU A 151 12.80 3.47 -7.37
CA GLU A 151 13.58 2.52 -6.55
C GLU A 151 12.87 2.16 -5.24
N ILE A 152 12.07 3.09 -4.70
CA ILE A 152 11.37 2.95 -3.42
C ILE A 152 9.90 3.37 -3.56
N CYS A 153 9.06 2.97 -2.59
CA CYS A 153 7.82 3.68 -2.32
C CYS A 153 8.07 4.66 -1.18
N GLU A 154 7.69 5.92 -1.35
CA GLU A 154 7.79 6.95 -0.34
C GLU A 154 6.39 7.48 -0.02
N LEU A 155 5.88 7.05 1.13
CA LEU A 155 4.56 7.40 1.65
C LEU A 155 4.68 8.63 2.52
N VAL A 156 4.05 9.72 2.11
CA VAL A 156 4.06 11.00 2.83
C VAL A 156 2.68 11.25 3.42
N PHE A 157 2.63 11.36 4.75
CA PHE A 157 1.44 11.71 5.52
C PHE A 157 1.53 13.18 5.93
N THR A 158 0.42 13.90 5.79
CA THR A 158 0.28 15.31 6.19
C THR A 158 -1.06 15.53 6.92
N PRO A 159 -1.19 16.60 7.74
CA PRO A 159 -2.44 16.92 8.39
C PRO A 159 -3.56 17.14 7.38
N ARG A 160 -4.75 16.61 7.65
CA ARG A 160 -5.94 16.84 6.82
C ARG A 160 -6.54 18.22 7.15
N LYS A 161 -7.01 18.92 6.11
CA LYS A 161 -7.70 20.20 6.21
C LYS A 161 -9.13 20.07 5.71
N ASP A 162 -9.98 21.02 6.11
CA ASP A 162 -11.34 21.10 5.59
C ASP A 162 -11.31 21.32 4.07
N GLY A 163 -12.02 20.47 3.35
CA GLY A 163 -12.08 20.50 1.89
C GLY A 163 -11.05 19.63 1.17
N ASP A 164 -10.14 18.98 1.90
CA ASP A 164 -9.26 17.98 1.28
C ASP A 164 -10.08 16.78 0.76
N PRO A 165 -9.65 16.15 -0.35
CA PRO A 165 -10.35 15.01 -0.93
C PRO A 165 -10.36 13.82 0.04
N SER A 166 -11.35 12.95 -0.11
CA SER A 166 -11.33 11.64 0.54
C SER A 166 -10.13 10.83 0.06
N GLY A 167 -9.70 9.84 0.85
CA GLY A 167 -8.62 8.97 0.43
C GLY A 167 -8.92 8.22 -0.87
N ALA A 168 -10.18 7.89 -1.15
CA ALA A 168 -10.57 7.27 -2.41
C ALA A 168 -10.36 8.23 -3.60
N GLU A 169 -10.76 9.49 -3.48
CA GLU A 169 -10.53 10.52 -4.50
C GLU A 169 -9.03 10.80 -4.66
N ALA A 170 -8.29 10.95 -3.55
CA ALA A 170 -6.85 11.16 -3.56
C ALA A 170 -6.11 10.00 -4.26
N CYS A 171 -6.49 8.74 -4.03
CA CYS A 171 -5.91 7.58 -4.67
C CYS A 171 -6.02 7.61 -6.20
N ARG A 172 -7.17 8.07 -6.73
CA ARG A 172 -7.38 8.20 -8.17
C ARG A 172 -6.47 9.25 -8.82
N VAL A 173 -6.22 10.36 -8.11
CA VAL A 173 -5.46 11.51 -8.63
C VAL A 173 -3.96 11.33 -8.44
N ASP A 174 -3.52 10.89 -7.26
CA ASP A 174 -2.10 10.82 -6.88
C ASP A 174 -1.29 9.91 -7.80
N CYS A 175 -1.90 8.83 -8.26
CA CYS A 175 -1.24 7.85 -9.12
C CYS A 175 -1.36 8.15 -10.63
N ALA A 176 -2.16 9.13 -11.04
CA ALA A 176 -2.33 9.53 -12.44
C ALA A 176 -1.32 10.62 -12.89
N GLN A 177 -0.62 11.28 -11.96
CA GLN A 177 0.10 12.53 -12.25
C GLN A 177 1.50 12.40 -12.86
N LYS A 178 2.05 11.20 -13.08
CA LYS A 178 3.37 11.08 -13.75
C LYS A 178 3.35 10.77 -15.25
N ASP A 179 2.18 10.72 -15.89
CA ASP A 179 2.05 10.44 -17.33
C ASP A 179 2.14 11.70 -18.20
N GLY A 180 2.60 12.82 -17.66
CA GLY A 180 2.57 14.11 -18.37
C GLY A 180 3.66 15.12 -18.01
N GLU A 181 4.96 14.76 -18.11
CA GLU A 181 6.06 15.71 -18.37
C GLU A 181 7.09 15.09 -19.30
#